data_5fe9be1263f24e26e85538b3a992f603
#
_entry.id   5fe9be1263f24e26e85538b3a992f603
#
_cell.length_a   1.000
_cell.length_b   1.000
_cell.length_c   1.000
_cell.angle_alpha   90.00
_cell.angle_beta   90.00
_cell.angle_gamma   90.00
#
_symmetry.space_group_name_H-M   'P 1'
#
loop_
_entity.id
_entity.type
_entity.pdbx_description
1 polymer ?
#
loop_
_entity_poly.entity_id
_entity_poly.type
_entity_poly.pdbx_seq_one_letter_code
_entity_poly.pdbx_strand_id
1 'polypeptide(L)'
;VRIRGNSSLNGSNSPLVVIDGFPYGEAGNLKHINPQDIVSMEVLKDASASAIYGSRGANGVILITTKKAKKNVMCINIRQQTTLSEFTSELNLWRDPVLMAMLNNESYINAGLTPLYTGNVSSNGVYYPSIEELQTSWSTNTRWDDLVFRDTPVSNNTTVQLQSSNDRTSFVLSANYFNENGMYIKDTYRKFGGNFSVTHKVFDNLSVKAYANIMHSKRNYNSDLSYSRNPIFPVYDDKGNYWQYSETDYYNPMAITDLRKNETNGLNLISSVLVDYQILPYLNLKGQVNYKHGESINDVYNPKKYTESGVRNQGYGKIVNSKDDNLVFETYATFDKIFKEKHHLTVMGGYSYEQYQ
;
A
#
# COMPACT_ATOMS: atom_id res chain seq x y z
N VAL A 1 -11.65 -7.57 -1.68
CA VAL A 1 -12.46 -8.44 -0.80
C VAL A 1 -13.89 -8.41 -1.30
N ARG A 2 -14.54 -9.58 -1.47
CA ARG A 2 -15.98 -9.71 -1.81
C ARG A 2 -16.67 -10.52 -0.73
N ILE A 3 -17.87 -10.10 -0.34
CA ILE A 3 -18.68 -10.77 0.69
C ILE A 3 -19.91 -11.41 0.06
N ARG A 4 -20.54 -10.73 -0.93
CA ARG A 4 -21.70 -11.19 -1.71
C ARG A 4 -21.38 -11.24 -3.20
N GLY A 5 -22.30 -11.76 -4.02
CA GLY A 5 -22.23 -11.67 -5.48
C GLY A 5 -22.22 -10.22 -5.99
N ASN A 6 -22.02 -10.01 -7.28
CA ASN A 6 -22.07 -8.68 -7.89
C ASN A 6 -23.50 -8.12 -7.78
N SER A 7 -23.68 -7.02 -7.07
CA SER A 7 -24.94 -6.30 -6.96
C SER A 7 -25.06 -5.19 -8.01
N SER A 8 -23.95 -4.79 -8.63
CA SER A 8 -23.89 -3.76 -9.68
C SER A 8 -23.05 -4.20 -10.85
N LEU A 9 -23.47 -3.84 -12.07
CA LEU A 9 -22.70 -4.06 -13.29
C LEU A 9 -21.63 -2.97 -13.50
N ASN A 10 -21.93 -1.74 -13.11
CA ASN A 10 -21.08 -0.57 -13.35
C ASN A 10 -20.58 0.13 -12.08
N GLY A 11 -21.08 -0.28 -10.90
CA GLY A 11 -20.68 0.29 -9.62
C GLY A 11 -19.66 -0.58 -8.88
N SER A 12 -19.11 -0.05 -7.78
CA SER A 12 -18.25 -0.82 -6.90
C SER A 12 -19.03 -1.96 -6.24
N ASN A 13 -18.41 -3.14 -6.25
CA ASN A 13 -18.93 -4.33 -5.54
C ASN A 13 -18.16 -4.57 -4.22
N SER A 14 -17.40 -3.58 -3.76
CA SER A 14 -16.64 -3.64 -2.50
C SER A 14 -17.58 -3.49 -1.30
N PRO A 15 -17.38 -4.24 -0.21
CA PRO A 15 -18.13 -4.07 1.02
C PRO A 15 -17.81 -2.71 1.67
N LEU A 16 -18.80 -2.16 2.38
CA LEU A 16 -18.62 -0.98 3.23
C LEU A 16 -17.79 -1.35 4.46
N VAL A 17 -16.79 -0.54 4.79
CA VAL A 17 -16.06 -0.64 6.04
C VAL A 17 -16.60 0.38 7.03
N VAL A 18 -16.87 -0.07 8.25
CA VAL A 18 -17.32 0.77 9.36
C VAL A 18 -16.38 0.58 10.54
N ILE A 19 -15.83 1.67 11.07
CA ILE A 19 -14.89 1.66 12.20
C ILE A 19 -15.54 2.35 13.39
N ASP A 20 -15.73 1.62 14.48
CA ASP A 20 -16.35 2.12 15.71
C ASP A 20 -17.71 2.82 15.50
N GLY A 21 -18.43 2.40 14.44
CA GLY A 21 -19.72 2.97 14.03
C GLY A 21 -19.62 4.04 12.94
N PHE A 22 -18.40 4.45 12.52
CA PHE A 22 -18.20 5.44 11.46
C PHE A 22 -18.02 4.76 10.10
N PRO A 23 -18.80 5.10 9.06
CA PRO A 23 -18.54 4.64 7.70
C PRO A 23 -17.18 5.15 7.20
N TYR A 24 -16.29 4.20 6.95
CA TYR A 24 -14.91 4.50 6.52
C TYR A 24 -14.75 4.50 4.99
N GLY A 25 -15.74 3.96 4.27
CA GLY A 25 -15.73 3.77 2.83
C GLY A 25 -15.51 2.31 2.43
N GLU A 26 -14.92 2.08 1.27
CA GLU A 26 -14.73 0.73 0.72
C GLU A 26 -13.57 -0.03 1.35
N ALA A 27 -13.57 -1.37 1.21
CA ALA A 27 -12.56 -2.26 1.77
C ALA A 27 -11.12 -1.96 1.31
N GLY A 28 -10.92 -1.33 0.16
CA GLY A 28 -9.62 -0.88 -0.31
C GLY A 28 -8.91 0.12 0.61
N ASN A 29 -9.67 0.83 1.45
CA ASN A 29 -9.16 1.82 2.39
C ASN A 29 -8.57 1.20 3.67
N LEU A 30 -8.76 -0.09 3.90
CA LEU A 30 -8.22 -0.80 5.08
C LEU A 30 -6.69 -0.69 5.22
N LYS A 31 -5.98 -0.52 4.11
CA LYS A 31 -4.52 -0.30 4.10
C LYS A 31 -4.05 0.95 4.88
N HIS A 32 -4.98 1.88 5.15
CA HIS A 32 -4.71 3.13 5.86
C HIS A 32 -4.90 3.01 7.38
N ILE A 33 -5.43 1.89 7.86
CA ILE A 33 -5.61 1.63 9.28
C ILE A 33 -4.40 0.85 9.79
N ASN A 34 -3.94 1.19 11.00
CA ASN A 34 -2.94 0.38 11.67
C ASN A 34 -3.61 -0.90 12.21
N PRO A 35 -3.23 -2.10 11.75
CA PRO A 35 -3.82 -3.35 12.26
C PRO A 35 -3.69 -3.53 13.77
N GLN A 36 -2.69 -2.89 14.38
CA GLN A 36 -2.45 -2.97 15.82
C GLN A 36 -3.49 -2.21 16.66
N ASP A 37 -4.26 -1.30 16.04
CA ASP A 37 -5.36 -0.60 16.71
C ASP A 37 -6.68 -1.40 16.67
N ILE A 38 -6.74 -2.50 15.89
CA ILE A 38 -7.95 -3.33 15.71
C ILE A 38 -8.04 -4.36 16.84
N VAL A 39 -9.24 -4.48 17.42
CA VAL A 39 -9.61 -5.53 18.39
C VAL A 39 -10.37 -6.65 17.72
N SER A 40 -11.38 -6.32 16.93
CA SER A 40 -12.18 -7.29 16.20
C SER A 40 -12.58 -6.77 14.81
N MET A 41 -12.83 -7.73 13.92
CA MET A 41 -13.36 -7.49 12.61
C MET A 41 -14.52 -8.48 12.41
N GLU A 42 -15.71 -7.94 12.15
CA GLU A 42 -16.93 -8.70 11.95
C GLU A 42 -17.48 -8.43 10.56
N VAL A 43 -18.03 -9.45 9.93
CA VAL A 43 -18.57 -9.34 8.56
C VAL A 43 -20.07 -9.54 8.61
N LEU A 44 -20.83 -8.48 8.33
CA LEU A 44 -22.28 -8.53 8.22
C LEU A 44 -22.67 -8.95 6.79
N LYS A 45 -23.19 -10.16 6.68
CA LYS A 45 -23.62 -10.75 5.40
C LYS A 45 -25.12 -10.62 5.17
N ASP A 46 -25.91 -10.47 6.24
CA ASP A 46 -27.36 -10.50 6.17
C ASP A 46 -27.94 -9.12 5.89
N ALA A 47 -29.02 -9.08 5.12
CA ALA A 47 -29.67 -7.82 4.75
C ALA A 47 -30.20 -7.06 5.96
N SER A 48 -30.75 -7.78 6.97
CA SER A 48 -31.25 -7.17 8.21
C SER A 48 -30.12 -6.52 9.03
N ALA A 49 -28.94 -7.16 9.12
CA ALA A 49 -27.78 -6.63 9.84
C ALA A 49 -27.11 -5.43 9.12
N SER A 50 -27.21 -5.38 7.79
CA SER A 50 -26.66 -4.28 6.97
C SER A 50 -27.63 -3.14 6.69
N ALA A 51 -28.93 -3.32 7.02
CA ALA A 51 -29.99 -2.35 6.72
C ALA A 51 -29.76 -0.95 7.30
N ILE A 52 -29.11 -0.86 8.46
CA ILE A 52 -28.78 0.43 9.11
C ILE A 52 -27.82 1.29 8.28
N TYR A 53 -27.10 0.69 7.32
CA TYR A 53 -26.16 1.39 6.43
C TYR A 53 -26.78 1.70 5.05
N GLY A 54 -28.09 1.44 4.89
CA GLY A 54 -28.82 1.73 3.65
C GLY A 54 -28.24 1.04 2.42
N SER A 55 -28.32 1.70 1.27
CA SER A 55 -27.79 1.19 -0.01
C SER A 55 -26.29 0.89 0.00
N ARG A 56 -25.50 1.60 0.81
CA ARG A 56 -24.06 1.35 0.96
C ARG A 56 -23.74 -0.01 1.58
N GLY A 57 -24.68 -0.57 2.38
CA GLY A 57 -24.55 -1.90 2.95
C GLY A 57 -24.91 -3.06 2.01
N ALA A 58 -25.37 -2.79 0.78
CA ALA A 58 -25.86 -3.81 -0.16
C ALA A 58 -24.82 -4.90 -0.50
N ASN A 59 -23.54 -4.54 -0.58
CA ASN A 59 -22.42 -5.47 -0.84
C ASN A 59 -21.88 -6.17 0.41
N GLY A 60 -22.54 -6.00 1.57
CA GLY A 60 -22.10 -6.42 2.89
C GLY A 60 -21.32 -5.31 3.61
N VAL A 61 -21.14 -5.50 4.91
CA VAL A 61 -20.47 -4.53 5.78
C VAL A 61 -19.38 -5.24 6.59
N ILE A 62 -18.20 -4.62 6.68
CA ILE A 62 -17.12 -5.03 7.54
C ILE A 62 -17.08 -4.06 8.73
N LEU A 63 -17.45 -4.56 9.91
CA LEU A 63 -17.36 -3.80 11.15
C LEU A 63 -16.00 -4.00 11.77
N ILE A 64 -15.32 -2.91 12.05
CA ILE A 64 -14.04 -2.89 12.75
C ILE A 64 -14.23 -2.21 14.09
N THR A 65 -13.85 -2.92 15.15
CA THR A 65 -13.80 -2.36 16.49
C THR A 65 -12.35 -2.06 16.85
N THR A 66 -12.06 -0.81 17.19
CA THR A 66 -10.72 -0.41 17.64
C THR A 66 -10.58 -0.58 19.15
N LYS A 67 -9.34 -0.53 19.62
CA LYS A 67 -9.01 -0.59 21.05
C LYS A 67 -9.66 0.58 21.78
N LYS A 68 -10.24 0.28 22.93
CA LYS A 68 -10.82 1.24 23.87
C LYS A 68 -10.00 1.31 25.14
N ALA A 69 -9.95 2.48 25.76
CA ALA A 69 -9.28 2.66 27.02
C ALA A 69 -10.01 1.88 28.14
N LYS A 70 -9.24 1.27 29.04
CA LYS A 70 -9.78 0.66 30.26
C LYS A 70 -10.22 1.77 31.22
N LYS A 71 -11.34 1.55 31.92
CA LYS A 71 -11.88 2.51 32.88
C LYS A 71 -10.90 2.82 34.00
N ASN A 72 -10.75 4.09 34.31
CA ASN A 72 -9.91 4.65 35.37
C ASN A 72 -8.41 4.28 35.29
N VAL A 73 -7.93 4.00 34.08
CA VAL A 73 -6.52 3.68 33.83
C VAL A 73 -5.99 4.55 32.72
N MET A 74 -4.92 5.26 32.96
CA MET A 74 -4.10 5.86 31.91
C MET A 74 -2.99 4.89 31.55
N CYS A 75 -2.85 4.56 30.28
CA CYS A 75 -1.88 3.59 29.81
C CYS A 75 -1.15 4.10 28.57
N ILE A 76 0.16 3.94 28.57
CA ILE A 76 1.01 4.17 27.40
C ILE A 76 1.52 2.81 26.95
N ASN A 77 1.25 2.46 25.69
CA ASN A 77 1.76 1.25 25.06
C ASN A 77 2.74 1.66 23.96
N ILE A 78 3.94 1.12 24.03
CA ILE A 78 4.94 1.26 22.97
C ILE A 78 5.19 -0.13 22.42
N ARG A 79 5.09 -0.26 21.10
CA ARG A 79 5.36 -1.51 20.39
C ARG A 79 6.33 -1.24 19.25
N GLN A 80 7.40 -2.03 19.24
CA GLN A 80 8.35 -2.11 18.14
C GLN A 80 8.29 -3.51 17.53
N GLN A 81 8.18 -3.57 16.21
CA GLN A 81 8.28 -4.81 15.46
C GLN A 81 9.32 -4.63 14.37
N THR A 82 10.31 -5.49 14.35
CA THR A 82 11.31 -5.56 13.28
C THR A 82 11.11 -6.87 12.52
N THR A 83 11.05 -6.78 11.22
CA THR A 83 10.91 -7.94 10.32
C THR A 83 12.14 -8.02 9.44
N LEU A 84 12.75 -9.18 9.40
CA LEU A 84 13.82 -9.55 8.48
C LEU A 84 13.20 -10.40 7.38
N SER A 85 13.54 -10.12 6.14
CA SER A 85 13.06 -10.88 4.98
C SER A 85 14.25 -11.50 4.26
N GLU A 86 14.06 -12.68 3.70
CA GLU A 86 15.05 -13.39 2.90
C GLU A 86 14.37 -14.09 1.73
N PHE A 87 15.11 -14.48 0.73
CA PHE A 87 14.60 -15.34 -0.32
C PHE A 87 14.31 -16.73 0.22
N THR A 88 13.15 -17.27 -0.13
CA THR A 88 12.75 -18.64 0.26
C THR A 88 13.46 -19.73 -0.55
N SER A 89 14.07 -19.36 -1.66
CA SER A 89 14.85 -20.26 -2.51
C SER A 89 15.96 -19.47 -3.20
N GLU A 90 17.06 -20.13 -3.48
CA GLU A 90 18.12 -19.56 -4.32
C GLU A 90 17.63 -19.33 -5.75
N LEU A 91 18.04 -18.21 -6.34
CA LEU A 91 17.80 -17.93 -7.75
C LEU A 91 18.72 -18.83 -8.58
N ASN A 92 18.12 -19.66 -9.43
CA ASN A 92 18.88 -20.52 -10.34
C ASN A 92 19.38 -19.71 -11.55
N LEU A 93 20.45 -18.98 -11.37
CA LEU A 93 21.04 -18.09 -12.38
C LEU A 93 22.36 -18.67 -12.94
N TRP A 94 22.58 -18.39 -14.19
CA TRP A 94 23.84 -18.69 -14.86
C TRP A 94 24.87 -17.66 -14.47
N ARG A 95 25.79 -18.05 -13.61
CA ARG A 95 26.81 -17.16 -13.03
C ARG A 95 28.23 -17.42 -13.58
N ASP A 96 28.36 -18.45 -14.40
CA ASP A 96 29.61 -18.79 -15.07
C ASP A 96 29.68 -18.11 -16.45
N PRO A 97 30.56 -17.11 -16.64
CA PRO A 97 30.69 -16.39 -17.89
C PRO A 97 31.19 -17.27 -19.05
N VAL A 98 32.04 -18.26 -18.75
CA VAL A 98 32.57 -19.21 -19.77
C VAL A 98 31.44 -20.09 -20.29
N LEU A 99 30.70 -20.74 -19.38
CA LEU A 99 29.56 -21.59 -19.74
C LEU A 99 28.50 -20.79 -20.52
N MET A 100 28.22 -19.57 -20.08
CA MET A 100 27.27 -18.67 -20.77
C MET A 100 27.70 -18.40 -22.21
N ALA A 101 28.97 -18.06 -22.42
CA ALA A 101 29.53 -17.78 -23.73
C ALA A 101 29.52 -19.02 -24.63
N MET A 102 29.88 -20.19 -24.09
CA MET A 102 29.84 -21.47 -24.84
C MET A 102 28.44 -21.80 -25.33
N LEU A 103 27.43 -21.73 -24.46
CA LEU A 103 26.04 -22.02 -24.81
C LEU A 103 25.46 -20.99 -25.79
N ASN A 104 25.82 -19.72 -25.67
CA ASN A 104 25.46 -18.72 -26.67
C ASN A 104 26.07 -19.05 -28.04
N ASN A 105 27.36 -19.38 -28.09
CA ASN A 105 28.01 -19.78 -29.35
C ASN A 105 27.35 -21.01 -29.95
N GLU A 106 27.04 -22.04 -29.17
CA GLU A 106 26.34 -23.23 -29.62
C GLU A 106 24.95 -22.88 -30.19
N SER A 107 24.21 -22.02 -29.51
CA SER A 107 22.91 -21.54 -29.99
C SER A 107 23.01 -20.84 -31.35
N TYR A 108 24.03 -19.99 -31.54
CA TYR A 108 24.27 -19.31 -32.83
C TYR A 108 24.64 -20.30 -33.92
N ILE A 109 25.53 -21.27 -33.64
CA ILE A 109 25.90 -22.33 -34.60
C ILE A 109 24.67 -23.14 -35.02
N ASN A 110 23.84 -23.55 -34.05
CA ASN A 110 22.61 -24.32 -34.32
C ASN A 110 21.58 -23.53 -35.15
N ALA A 111 21.62 -22.20 -35.07
CA ALA A 111 20.80 -21.31 -35.89
C ALA A 111 21.43 -20.98 -37.26
N GLY A 112 22.58 -21.55 -37.61
CA GLY A 112 23.33 -21.25 -38.83
C GLY A 112 23.94 -19.85 -38.86
N LEU A 113 24.15 -19.24 -37.69
CA LEU A 113 24.74 -17.90 -37.51
C LEU A 113 26.20 -18.03 -37.09
N THR A 114 26.96 -16.92 -37.27
CA THR A 114 28.37 -16.84 -36.79
C THR A 114 28.37 -16.72 -35.27
N PRO A 115 29.18 -17.51 -34.55
CA PRO A 115 29.31 -17.42 -33.10
C PRO A 115 29.68 -15.99 -32.65
N LEU A 116 29.20 -15.58 -31.49
CA LEU A 116 29.41 -14.25 -30.95
C LEU A 116 30.78 -14.12 -30.23
N TYR A 117 31.10 -15.11 -29.37
CA TYR A 117 32.26 -15.09 -28.46
C TYR A 117 33.48 -15.64 -29.18
N THR A 118 34.09 -14.82 -30.02
CA THR A 118 35.22 -15.17 -30.88
C THR A 118 36.41 -14.25 -30.75
N GLY A 119 36.39 -13.29 -29.79
CA GLY A 119 37.46 -12.28 -29.65
C GLY A 119 37.32 -11.14 -30.66
N ASN A 120 36.12 -10.87 -31.16
CA ASN A 120 35.89 -9.88 -32.20
C ASN A 120 34.85 -8.83 -31.77
N VAL A 121 34.90 -7.66 -32.41
CA VAL A 121 33.87 -6.64 -32.32
C VAL A 121 32.72 -7.04 -33.25
N SER A 122 31.50 -7.12 -32.69
CA SER A 122 30.30 -7.42 -33.47
C SER A 122 29.84 -6.24 -34.33
N SER A 123 28.88 -6.46 -35.21
CA SER A 123 28.30 -5.44 -36.09
C SER A 123 27.68 -4.24 -35.36
N ASN A 124 27.28 -4.41 -34.09
CA ASN A 124 26.76 -3.35 -33.23
C ASN A 124 27.86 -2.65 -32.40
N GLY A 125 29.16 -2.93 -32.67
CA GLY A 125 30.27 -2.28 -32.01
C GLY A 125 30.65 -2.85 -30.64
N VAL A 126 30.05 -3.94 -30.20
CA VAL A 126 30.33 -4.60 -28.91
C VAL A 126 31.43 -5.64 -29.10
N TYR A 127 32.45 -5.57 -28.26
CA TYR A 127 33.50 -6.60 -28.19
C TYR A 127 32.97 -7.80 -27.39
N TYR A 128 33.02 -8.99 -27.99
CA TYR A 128 32.72 -10.26 -27.34
C TYR A 128 34.00 -11.06 -27.18
N PRO A 129 34.48 -11.26 -25.94
CA PRO A 129 35.73 -11.99 -25.71
C PRO A 129 35.64 -13.42 -26.22
N SER A 130 36.75 -13.99 -26.66
CA SER A 130 36.82 -15.42 -27.01
C SER A 130 36.68 -16.30 -25.75
N ILE A 131 36.38 -17.58 -25.94
CA ILE A 131 36.29 -18.54 -24.84
C ILE A 131 37.65 -18.63 -24.10
N GLU A 132 38.78 -18.58 -24.86
CA GLU A 132 40.12 -18.59 -24.29
C GLU A 132 40.39 -17.33 -23.45
N GLU A 133 40.02 -16.15 -23.91
CA GLU A 133 40.12 -14.90 -23.13
C GLU A 133 39.28 -14.94 -21.85
N LEU A 134 38.09 -15.48 -21.90
CA LEU A 134 37.21 -15.65 -20.72
C LEU A 134 37.84 -16.59 -19.67
N GLN A 135 38.63 -17.59 -20.12
CA GLN A 135 39.27 -18.53 -19.22
C GLN A 135 40.63 -18.00 -18.66
N THR A 136 41.30 -17.09 -19.36
CA THR A 136 42.69 -16.73 -19.04
C THR A 136 42.89 -15.28 -18.61
N SER A 137 42.22 -14.35 -19.25
CA SER A 137 42.52 -12.91 -19.09
C SER A 137 41.32 -12.03 -18.78
N TRP A 138 40.09 -12.52 -19.03
CA TRP A 138 38.88 -11.75 -18.78
C TRP A 138 38.51 -11.76 -17.31
N SER A 139 38.57 -10.62 -16.64
CA SER A 139 38.34 -10.50 -15.20
C SER A 139 36.87 -10.18 -14.81
N THR A 140 36.03 -9.79 -15.79
CA THR A 140 34.68 -9.37 -15.49
C THR A 140 33.75 -10.56 -15.32
N ASN A 141 33.12 -10.64 -14.13
CA ASN A 141 32.05 -11.55 -13.82
C ASN A 141 31.05 -10.80 -12.91
N THR A 142 30.09 -10.10 -13.55
CA THR A 142 29.15 -9.23 -12.85
C THR A 142 28.03 -10.05 -12.23
N ARG A 143 27.93 -10.03 -10.93
CA ARG A 143 26.85 -10.63 -10.16
C ARG A 143 25.67 -9.67 -10.09
N TRP A 144 24.86 -9.64 -11.16
CA TRP A 144 23.75 -8.71 -11.29
C TRP A 144 22.70 -8.87 -10.21
N ASP A 145 22.46 -10.08 -9.76
CA ASP A 145 21.56 -10.40 -8.64
C ASP A 145 22.03 -9.74 -7.32
N ASP A 146 23.32 -9.85 -7.00
CA ASP A 146 23.89 -9.25 -5.78
C ASP A 146 23.84 -7.71 -5.81
N LEU A 147 23.78 -7.11 -7.01
CA LEU A 147 23.70 -5.66 -7.17
C LEU A 147 22.26 -5.13 -7.06
N VAL A 148 21.27 -5.90 -7.48
CA VAL A 148 19.88 -5.42 -7.54
C VAL A 148 19.02 -5.85 -6.35
N PHE A 149 19.44 -6.87 -5.62
CA PHE A 149 18.74 -7.33 -4.44
C PHE A 149 19.46 -6.92 -3.14
N ARG A 150 18.69 -6.77 -2.08
CA ARG A 150 19.22 -6.71 -0.71
C ARG A 150 19.34 -8.14 -0.18
N ASP A 151 20.43 -8.43 0.50
CA ASP A 151 20.61 -9.74 1.16
C ASP A 151 19.54 -9.97 2.22
N THR A 152 19.33 -8.99 3.09
CA THR A 152 18.36 -9.07 4.17
C THR A 152 17.58 -7.75 4.30
N PRO A 153 16.47 -7.59 3.57
CA PRO A 153 15.61 -6.43 3.74
C PRO A 153 15.04 -6.36 5.16
N VAL A 154 15.15 -5.18 5.76
CA VAL A 154 14.67 -4.92 7.12
C VAL A 154 13.47 -3.99 7.08
N SER A 155 12.40 -4.39 7.75
CA SER A 155 11.21 -3.56 7.93
C SER A 155 10.97 -3.30 9.40
N ASN A 156 10.54 -2.09 9.74
CA ASN A 156 10.27 -1.66 11.10
C ASN A 156 8.88 -1.05 11.22
N ASN A 157 8.17 -1.40 12.28
CA ASN A 157 6.87 -0.85 12.62
C ASN A 157 6.86 -0.43 14.09
N THR A 158 6.82 0.88 14.34
CA THR A 158 6.78 1.46 15.68
C THR A 158 5.42 2.07 15.93
N THR A 159 4.75 1.68 16.99
CA THR A 159 3.47 2.25 17.41
C THR A 159 3.57 2.73 18.84
N VAL A 160 3.15 3.95 19.07
CA VAL A 160 2.98 4.55 20.40
C VAL A 160 1.50 4.84 20.59
N GLN A 161 0.90 4.34 21.67
CA GLN A 161 -0.51 4.53 21.97
C GLN A 161 -0.68 5.02 23.39
N LEU A 162 -1.37 6.13 23.55
CA LEU A 162 -1.83 6.68 24.80
C LEU A 162 -3.34 6.47 24.92
N GLN A 163 -3.81 5.93 26.01
CA GLN A 163 -5.22 5.73 26.26
C GLN A 163 -5.58 6.03 27.71
N SER A 164 -6.75 6.63 27.91
CA SER A 164 -7.30 6.87 29.22
C SER A 164 -8.82 6.90 29.18
N SER A 165 -9.45 6.52 30.28
CA SER A 165 -10.91 6.56 30.43
C SER A 165 -11.28 6.84 31.87
N ASN A 166 -12.29 7.68 32.06
CA ASN A 166 -13.02 7.85 33.31
C ASN A 166 -14.51 7.64 33.08
N ASP A 167 -15.37 7.99 34.04
CA ASP A 167 -16.81 7.76 33.94
C ASP A 167 -17.49 8.54 32.79
N ARG A 168 -16.90 9.67 32.37
CA ARG A 168 -17.49 10.55 31.33
C ARG A 168 -16.69 10.56 30.03
N THR A 169 -15.37 10.41 30.10
CA THR A 169 -14.51 10.57 28.93
C THR A 169 -13.63 9.35 28.74
N SER A 170 -13.58 8.86 27.52
CA SER A 170 -12.64 7.81 27.09
C SER A 170 -11.95 8.29 25.82
N PHE A 171 -10.62 8.23 25.77
CA PHE A 171 -9.87 8.56 24.56
C PHE A 171 -8.74 7.58 24.29
N VAL A 172 -8.41 7.46 23.03
CA VAL A 172 -7.23 6.75 22.51
C VAL A 172 -6.55 7.67 21.50
N LEU A 173 -5.26 7.88 21.70
CA LEU A 173 -4.38 8.57 20.77
C LEU A 173 -3.28 7.60 20.38
N SER A 174 -3.08 7.34 19.08
CA SER A 174 -1.96 6.53 18.60
C SER A 174 -1.17 7.25 17.53
N ALA A 175 0.13 6.98 17.50
CA ALA A 175 1.04 7.38 16.42
C ALA A 175 1.76 6.14 15.93
N ASN A 176 1.92 6.03 14.61
CA ASN A 176 2.56 4.89 13.97
C ASN A 176 3.59 5.37 12.94
N TYR A 177 4.77 4.77 12.98
CA TYR A 177 5.78 4.90 11.95
C TYR A 177 6.11 3.52 11.39
N PHE A 178 5.95 3.34 10.10
CA PHE A 178 6.27 2.12 9.38
C PHE A 178 7.27 2.43 8.28
N ASN A 179 8.37 1.65 8.25
CA ASN A 179 9.36 1.69 7.18
C ASN A 179 9.61 0.27 6.69
N GLU A 180 9.43 0.04 5.42
CA GLU A 180 9.65 -1.23 4.73
C GLU A 180 10.73 -1.04 3.66
N ASN A 181 11.73 -1.90 3.67
CA ASN A 181 12.65 -2.06 2.56
C ASN A 181 12.23 -3.30 1.77
N GLY A 182 11.98 -3.13 0.47
CA GLY A 182 11.68 -4.23 -0.44
C GLY A 182 12.92 -5.06 -0.76
N MET A 183 12.74 -6.19 -1.46
CA MET A 183 13.83 -7.05 -1.91
C MET A 183 14.76 -6.33 -2.89
N TYR A 184 14.22 -5.55 -3.82
CA TYR A 184 15.05 -4.72 -4.70
C TYR A 184 15.66 -3.54 -3.95
N ILE A 185 16.92 -3.19 -4.30
CA ILE A 185 17.55 -1.97 -3.80
C ILE A 185 16.72 -0.74 -4.16
N LYS A 186 16.73 0.29 -3.28
CA LYS A 186 15.93 1.53 -3.40
C LYS A 186 14.40 1.33 -3.45
N ASP A 187 13.85 0.11 -3.48
CA ASP A 187 12.43 -0.09 -3.21
C ASP A 187 12.17 0.12 -1.73
N THR A 188 11.36 1.11 -1.40
CA THR A 188 11.07 1.49 -0.01
C THR A 188 9.64 1.98 0.13
N TYR A 189 9.01 1.64 1.25
CA TYR A 189 7.70 2.16 1.61
C TYR A 189 7.72 2.68 3.04
N ARG A 190 7.35 3.95 3.22
CA ARG A 190 7.30 4.60 4.53
C ARG A 190 5.89 5.10 4.77
N LYS A 191 5.41 4.93 5.98
CA LYS A 191 4.16 5.51 6.46
C LYS A 191 4.40 6.17 7.81
N PHE A 192 3.83 7.35 7.97
CA PHE A 192 3.66 7.99 9.26
C PHE A 192 2.19 8.35 9.42
N GLY A 193 1.58 7.95 10.53
CA GLY A 193 0.17 8.20 10.77
C GLY A 193 -0.16 8.38 12.23
N GLY A 194 -1.34 8.93 12.47
CA GLY A 194 -1.91 9.07 13.80
C GLY A 194 -3.40 8.79 13.78
N ASN A 195 -3.89 8.29 14.90
CA ASN A 195 -5.29 8.01 15.13
C ASN A 195 -5.71 8.63 16.46
N PHE A 196 -6.81 9.35 16.46
CA PHE A 196 -7.42 9.93 17.63
C PHE A 196 -8.89 9.50 17.69
N SER A 197 -9.30 8.94 18.82
CA SER A 197 -10.69 8.57 19.10
C SER A 197 -11.05 9.05 20.50
N VAL A 198 -12.14 9.78 20.61
CA VAL A 198 -12.67 10.24 21.91
C VAL A 198 -14.18 9.99 21.97
N THR A 199 -14.65 9.54 23.13
CA THR A 199 -16.06 9.50 23.50
C THR A 199 -16.25 10.29 24.77
N HIS A 200 -17.12 11.27 24.75
CA HIS A 200 -17.45 12.10 25.92
C HIS A 200 -18.95 12.08 26.19
N LYS A 201 -19.34 11.75 27.43
CA LYS A 201 -20.71 11.85 27.92
C LYS A 201 -20.92 13.27 28.44
N VAL A 202 -21.58 14.10 27.63
CA VAL A 202 -21.93 15.48 28.01
C VAL A 202 -22.96 15.47 29.15
N PHE A 203 -23.99 14.63 28.99
CA PHE A 203 -25.00 14.27 29.99
C PHE A 203 -25.16 12.74 30.00
N ASP A 204 -25.88 12.21 30.96
CA ASP A 204 -26.11 10.75 31.05
C ASP A 204 -26.83 10.19 29.82
N ASN A 205 -27.62 11.03 29.15
CA ASN A 205 -28.38 10.71 27.95
C ASN A 205 -27.83 11.33 26.67
N LEU A 206 -26.69 12.04 26.72
CA LEU A 206 -26.06 12.67 25.55
C LEU A 206 -24.57 12.34 25.49
N SER A 207 -24.15 11.70 24.43
CA SER A 207 -22.72 11.44 24.17
C SER A 207 -22.28 12.00 22.82
N VAL A 208 -21.04 12.47 22.77
CA VAL A 208 -20.35 12.89 21.55
C VAL A 208 -19.15 11.98 21.36
N LYS A 209 -19.02 11.44 20.16
CA LYS A 209 -17.82 10.70 19.73
C LYS A 209 -17.13 11.47 18.62
N ALA A 210 -15.83 11.60 18.69
CA ALA A 210 -15.03 12.15 17.61
C ALA A 210 -13.92 11.14 17.25
N TYR A 211 -13.65 11.05 15.97
CA TYR A 211 -12.62 10.19 15.40
C TYR A 211 -11.84 10.99 14.36
N ALA A 212 -10.53 10.86 14.36
CA ALA A 212 -9.68 11.37 13.30
C ALA A 212 -8.54 10.39 13.03
N ASN A 213 -8.27 10.13 11.77
CA ASN A 213 -7.12 9.36 11.31
C ASN A 213 -6.42 10.14 10.20
N ILE A 214 -5.13 10.34 10.35
CA ILE A 214 -4.28 10.95 9.35
C ILE A 214 -3.15 9.99 9.01
N MET A 215 -2.84 9.85 7.72
CA MET A 215 -1.73 9.02 7.27
C MET A 215 -1.05 9.65 6.06
N HIS A 216 0.24 9.88 6.18
CA HIS A 216 1.12 10.22 5.08
C HIS A 216 1.94 8.99 4.70
N SER A 217 2.06 8.72 3.41
CA SER A 217 2.87 7.62 2.87
C SER A 217 3.75 8.08 1.74
N LYS A 218 4.94 7.49 1.67
CA LYS A 218 5.88 7.68 0.56
C LYS A 218 6.39 6.33 0.12
N ARG A 219 6.24 6.04 -1.17
CA ARG A 219 6.77 4.85 -1.80
C ARG A 219 7.72 5.22 -2.92
N ASN A 220 8.92 4.68 -2.86
CA ASN A 220 9.84 4.61 -4.01
C ASN A 220 9.67 3.20 -4.58
N TYR A 221 9.26 3.11 -5.82
CA TYR A 221 9.06 1.84 -6.48
C TYR A 221 10.24 1.54 -7.40
N ASN A 222 10.99 0.51 -7.04
CA ASN A 222 12.10 0.02 -7.84
C ASN A 222 11.96 -1.50 -7.97
N SER A 223 11.48 -1.96 -9.10
CA SER A 223 11.28 -3.36 -9.43
C SER A 223 11.53 -3.58 -10.92
N ASP A 224 11.40 -4.80 -11.37
CA ASP A 224 11.62 -5.20 -12.76
C ASP A 224 13.06 -4.95 -13.25
N LEU A 225 14.01 -4.99 -12.31
CA LEU A 225 15.42 -4.93 -12.65
C LEU A 225 15.87 -6.27 -13.22
N SER A 226 16.55 -6.21 -14.37
CA SER A 226 17.04 -7.43 -15.05
C SER A 226 18.24 -8.01 -14.32
N TYR A 227 18.00 -8.86 -13.34
CA TYR A 227 19.04 -9.55 -12.56
C TYR A 227 19.66 -10.76 -13.29
N SER A 228 19.07 -11.21 -14.39
CA SER A 228 19.57 -12.31 -15.23
C SER A 228 20.39 -11.83 -16.42
N ARG A 229 20.91 -10.60 -16.35
CA ARG A 229 21.77 -10.03 -17.39
C ARG A 229 23.08 -10.81 -17.50
N ASN A 230 23.65 -10.84 -18.70
CA ASN A 230 24.87 -11.56 -18.99
C ASN A 230 26.04 -11.11 -18.08
N PRO A 231 26.66 -12.02 -17.30
CA PRO A 231 27.72 -11.70 -16.33
C PRO A 231 29.04 -11.28 -16.97
N ILE A 232 29.26 -11.52 -18.27
CA ILE A 232 30.48 -11.17 -19.00
C ILE A 232 30.68 -9.65 -19.09
N PHE A 233 29.60 -8.88 -19.04
CA PHE A 233 29.66 -7.44 -19.22
C PHE A 233 29.67 -6.68 -17.90
N PRO A 234 30.46 -5.58 -17.84
CA PRO A 234 30.60 -4.77 -16.63
C PRO A 234 29.35 -3.90 -16.38
N VAL A 235 29.25 -3.33 -15.18
CA VAL A 235 28.25 -2.31 -14.84
C VAL A 235 28.52 -1.00 -15.57
N TYR A 236 29.81 -0.63 -15.66
CA TYR A 236 30.30 0.61 -16.24
C TYR A 236 31.31 0.34 -17.37
N ASP A 237 31.35 1.23 -18.34
CA ASP A 237 32.38 1.27 -19.36
C ASP A 237 33.70 1.91 -18.81
N ASP A 238 34.76 1.90 -19.60
CA ASP A 238 36.05 2.48 -19.24
C ASP A 238 36.02 4.00 -18.98
N LYS A 239 34.97 4.67 -19.40
CA LYS A 239 34.74 6.10 -19.20
C LYS A 239 33.85 6.39 -17.98
N GLY A 240 33.40 5.36 -17.27
CA GLY A 240 32.48 5.47 -16.11
C GLY A 240 31.01 5.65 -16.44
N ASN A 241 30.63 5.49 -17.70
CA ASN A 241 29.20 5.46 -18.06
C ASN A 241 28.63 4.06 -17.82
N TYR A 242 27.33 3.96 -17.63
CA TYR A 242 26.68 2.65 -17.55
C TYR A 242 26.83 1.90 -18.87
N TRP A 243 27.32 0.68 -18.79
CA TRP A 243 27.59 -0.14 -19.96
C TRP A 243 26.29 -0.54 -20.69
N GLN A 244 26.32 -0.50 -22.03
CA GLN A 244 25.20 -0.83 -22.92
C GLN A 244 25.68 -1.66 -24.10
N TYR A 245 24.87 -2.59 -24.60
CA TYR A 245 25.12 -3.32 -25.85
C TYR A 245 25.02 -2.42 -27.09
N SER A 246 24.21 -1.36 -27.01
CA SER A 246 23.96 -0.39 -28.06
C SER A 246 23.28 0.84 -27.47
N GLU A 247 23.10 1.89 -28.24
CA GLU A 247 22.37 3.09 -27.80
C GLU A 247 20.91 2.81 -27.44
N THR A 248 20.35 1.67 -27.91
CA THR A 248 19.00 1.23 -27.62
C THR A 248 18.94 0.15 -26.53
N ASP A 249 20.04 -0.20 -25.92
CA ASP A 249 20.07 -1.11 -24.76
C ASP A 249 19.61 -0.36 -23.50
N TYR A 250 18.44 -0.65 -23.04
CA TYR A 250 17.82 -0.03 -21.87
C TYR A 250 17.72 -0.97 -20.67
N TYR A 251 18.58 -1.97 -20.58
CA TYR A 251 18.48 -2.99 -19.55
C TYR A 251 19.57 -2.95 -18.47
N ASN A 252 20.43 -1.93 -18.42
CA ASN A 252 21.38 -1.84 -17.31
C ASN A 252 20.63 -1.55 -16.00
N PRO A 253 20.55 -2.52 -15.06
CA PRO A 253 19.70 -2.40 -13.87
C PRO A 253 20.22 -1.33 -12.90
N MET A 254 21.54 -1.10 -12.86
CA MET A 254 22.12 -0.07 -12.01
C MET A 254 21.80 1.33 -12.53
N ALA A 255 21.84 1.53 -13.85
CA ALA A 255 21.42 2.77 -14.47
C ALA A 255 19.93 3.06 -14.20
N ILE A 256 19.07 2.04 -14.33
CA ILE A 256 17.65 2.15 -14.00
C ILE A 256 17.47 2.55 -12.53
N THR A 257 18.17 1.87 -11.64
CA THR A 257 18.10 2.12 -10.19
C THR A 257 18.53 3.53 -9.81
N ASP A 258 19.54 4.07 -10.46
CA ASP A 258 20.13 5.35 -10.09
C ASP A 258 19.46 6.55 -10.76
N LEU A 259 18.97 6.37 -11.97
CA LEU A 259 18.52 7.46 -12.82
C LEU A 259 17.00 7.54 -12.98
N ARG A 260 16.29 6.42 -12.85
CA ARG A 260 14.81 6.39 -12.93
C ARG A 260 14.21 6.88 -11.61
N LYS A 261 13.17 7.69 -11.71
CA LYS A 261 12.31 8.02 -10.57
C LYS A 261 10.94 7.37 -10.76
N ASN A 262 10.43 6.74 -9.73
CA ASN A 262 9.04 6.30 -9.63
C ASN A 262 8.63 6.40 -8.16
N GLU A 263 8.06 7.55 -7.81
CA GLU A 263 7.75 7.91 -6.44
C GLU A 263 6.26 8.21 -6.31
N THR A 264 5.63 7.66 -5.28
CA THR A 264 4.26 7.98 -4.92
C THR A 264 4.23 8.56 -3.51
N ASN A 265 3.69 9.76 -3.38
CA ASN A 265 3.39 10.41 -2.11
C ASN A 265 1.87 10.40 -1.91
N GLY A 266 1.40 9.95 -0.75
CA GLY A 266 -0.02 9.87 -0.42
C GLY A 266 -0.32 10.53 0.92
N LEU A 267 -1.42 11.28 0.98
CA LEU A 267 -2.03 11.79 2.19
C LEU A 267 -3.46 11.27 2.28
N ASN A 268 -3.83 10.73 3.44
CA ASN A 268 -5.20 10.34 3.74
C ASN A 268 -5.59 10.91 5.08
N LEU A 269 -6.75 11.58 5.11
CA LEU A 269 -7.38 12.13 6.31
C LEU A 269 -8.80 11.61 6.36
N ILE A 270 -9.21 11.10 7.53
CA ILE A 270 -10.59 10.76 7.81
C ILE A 270 -10.93 11.37 9.15
N SER A 271 -12.04 12.08 9.22
CA SER A 271 -12.56 12.64 10.45
C SER A 271 -14.05 12.42 10.55
N SER A 272 -14.53 12.19 11.77
CA SER A 272 -15.93 11.90 12.03
C SER A 272 -16.33 12.45 13.38
N VAL A 273 -17.54 12.98 13.44
CA VAL A 273 -18.19 13.38 14.69
C VAL A 273 -19.57 12.75 14.73
N LEU A 274 -19.90 12.08 15.82
CA LEU A 274 -21.19 11.47 16.07
C LEU A 274 -21.76 11.99 17.38
N VAL A 275 -23.01 12.44 17.33
CA VAL A 275 -23.82 12.80 18.48
C VAL A 275 -24.88 11.73 18.68
N ASP A 276 -24.97 11.17 19.88
CA ASP A 276 -25.93 10.14 20.28
C ASP A 276 -26.73 10.66 21.46
N TYR A 277 -28.03 10.93 21.23
CA TYR A 277 -28.91 11.58 22.19
C TYR A 277 -30.13 10.70 22.48
N GLN A 278 -30.18 10.15 23.67
CA GLN A 278 -31.36 9.44 24.20
C GLN A 278 -32.38 10.46 24.71
N ILE A 279 -33.27 10.90 23.83
CA ILE A 279 -34.29 11.94 24.15
C ILE A 279 -35.28 11.42 25.21
N LEU A 280 -35.75 10.19 25.01
CA LEU A 280 -36.62 9.46 25.91
C LEU A 280 -36.12 8.02 26.07
N PRO A 281 -36.47 7.26 27.10
CA PRO A 281 -36.03 5.88 27.27
C PRO A 281 -36.29 4.97 26.07
N TYR A 282 -37.23 5.34 25.23
CA TYR A 282 -37.65 4.60 24.01
C TYR A 282 -37.40 5.38 22.71
N LEU A 283 -36.77 6.55 22.76
CA LEU A 283 -36.50 7.38 21.58
C LEU A 283 -35.03 7.86 21.59
N ASN A 284 -34.27 7.38 20.65
CA ASN A 284 -32.88 7.76 20.42
C ASN A 284 -32.73 8.52 19.11
N LEU A 285 -31.97 9.60 19.12
CA LEU A 285 -31.57 10.39 17.95
C LEU A 285 -30.05 10.30 17.78
N LYS A 286 -29.61 9.96 16.60
CA LYS A 286 -28.20 9.99 16.22
C LYS A 286 -27.98 10.91 15.02
N GLY A 287 -26.91 11.68 15.08
CA GLY A 287 -26.45 12.50 13.96
C GLY A 287 -24.95 12.36 13.81
N GLN A 288 -24.47 12.22 12.58
CA GLN A 288 -23.02 12.14 12.31
C GLN A 288 -22.63 12.89 11.05
N VAL A 289 -21.41 13.41 11.09
CA VAL A 289 -20.71 14.01 9.96
C VAL A 289 -19.40 13.26 9.77
N ASN A 290 -19.14 12.81 8.55
CA ASN A 290 -17.90 12.14 8.18
C ASN A 290 -17.26 12.91 7.03
N TYR A 291 -15.99 13.20 7.14
CA TYR A 291 -15.17 13.80 6.08
C TYR A 291 -13.98 12.92 5.78
N LYS A 292 -13.78 12.61 4.52
CA LYS A 292 -12.61 11.90 4.00
C LYS A 292 -11.92 12.79 2.97
N HIS A 293 -10.60 12.89 3.08
CA HIS A 293 -9.74 13.50 2.09
C HIS A 293 -8.63 12.52 1.72
N GLY A 294 -8.45 12.28 0.42
CA GLY A 294 -7.37 11.49 -0.14
C GLY A 294 -6.61 12.30 -1.19
N GLU A 295 -5.28 12.31 -1.09
CA GLU A 295 -4.41 12.86 -2.13
C GLU A 295 -3.30 11.86 -2.44
N SER A 296 -3.02 11.68 -3.73
CA SER A 296 -1.92 10.83 -4.21
C SER A 296 -1.23 11.49 -5.38
N ILE A 297 0.07 11.74 -5.23
CA ILE A 297 0.92 12.29 -6.28
C ILE A 297 1.90 11.19 -6.69
N ASN A 298 1.78 10.72 -7.94
CA ASN A 298 2.73 9.80 -8.53
C ASN A 298 3.62 10.57 -9.51
N ASP A 299 4.93 10.52 -9.26
CA ASP A 299 5.98 11.20 -10.02
C ASP A 299 6.90 10.16 -10.65
N VAL A 300 6.84 10.06 -11.97
CA VAL A 300 7.63 9.13 -12.78
C VAL A 300 8.55 9.93 -13.69
N TYR A 301 9.83 9.59 -13.66
CA TYR A 301 10.83 10.09 -14.61
C TYR A 301 11.66 8.93 -15.15
N ASN A 302 11.72 8.82 -16.46
CA ASN A 302 12.57 7.89 -17.18
C ASN A 302 13.60 8.70 -17.99
N PRO A 303 14.90 8.53 -17.73
CA PRO A 303 15.94 9.27 -18.41
C PRO A 303 16.00 8.91 -19.90
N LYS A 304 16.55 9.80 -20.72
CA LYS A 304 16.75 9.65 -22.17
C LYS A 304 17.49 8.37 -22.57
N LYS A 305 18.33 7.82 -21.67
CA LYS A 305 19.07 6.58 -21.85
C LYS A 305 18.65 5.57 -20.77
N TYR A 306 18.91 4.29 -20.99
CA TYR A 306 18.78 3.17 -20.03
C TYR A 306 17.35 2.76 -19.65
N THR A 307 16.33 3.39 -20.19
CA THR A 307 14.93 2.96 -20.01
C THR A 307 14.21 2.93 -21.36
N GLU A 308 13.35 1.94 -21.58
CA GLU A 308 12.64 1.79 -22.85
C GLU A 308 11.83 3.04 -23.24
N SER A 309 11.01 3.52 -22.31
CA SER A 309 10.18 4.72 -22.54
C SER A 309 11.01 5.98 -22.69
N GLY A 310 12.13 6.08 -21.97
CA GLY A 310 13.05 7.21 -22.08
C GLY A 310 13.77 7.25 -23.42
N VAL A 311 14.27 6.12 -23.90
CA VAL A 311 14.92 6.02 -25.22
C VAL A 311 13.91 6.34 -26.34
N ARG A 312 12.73 5.73 -26.30
CA ARG A 312 11.68 5.92 -27.31
C ARG A 312 11.21 7.38 -27.41
N ASN A 313 11.08 8.07 -26.26
CA ASN A 313 10.51 9.42 -26.20
C ASN A 313 11.55 10.52 -25.99
N GLN A 314 12.85 10.23 -26.08
CA GLN A 314 13.95 11.18 -25.82
C GLN A 314 13.89 11.77 -24.39
N GLY A 315 13.47 10.97 -23.44
CA GLY A 315 13.15 11.31 -22.07
C GLY A 315 11.63 11.28 -21.82
N TYR A 316 11.22 10.77 -20.66
CA TYR A 316 9.81 10.69 -20.30
C TYR A 316 9.60 11.12 -18.86
N GLY A 317 8.71 12.07 -18.65
CA GLY A 317 8.26 12.50 -17.33
C GLY A 317 6.74 12.51 -17.24
N LYS A 318 6.20 12.07 -16.10
CA LYS A 318 4.76 12.07 -15.85
C LYS A 318 4.51 12.35 -14.38
N ILE A 319 3.66 13.33 -14.09
CA ILE A 319 3.12 13.56 -12.75
C ILE A 319 1.61 13.35 -12.83
N VAL A 320 1.09 12.49 -11.96
CA VAL A 320 -0.35 12.26 -11.79
C VAL A 320 -0.72 12.66 -10.38
N ASN A 321 -1.59 13.65 -10.28
CA ASN A 321 -2.20 14.04 -9.01
C ASN A 321 -3.65 13.56 -9.01
N SER A 322 -4.02 12.77 -7.99
CA SER A 322 -5.38 12.28 -7.76
C SER A 322 -5.83 12.79 -6.41
N LYS A 323 -7.02 13.38 -6.38
CA LYS A 323 -7.69 13.83 -5.16
C LYS A 323 -9.06 13.15 -5.07
N ASP A 324 -9.45 12.83 -3.84
CA ASP A 324 -10.80 12.39 -3.52
C ASP A 324 -11.25 13.05 -2.21
N ASP A 325 -12.36 13.77 -2.28
CA ASP A 325 -13.02 14.37 -1.14
C ASP A 325 -14.42 13.77 -1.01
N ASN A 326 -14.78 13.34 0.20
CA ASN A 326 -16.12 12.81 0.48
C ASN A 326 -16.62 13.38 1.81
N LEU A 327 -17.79 14.02 1.76
CA LEU A 327 -18.52 14.51 2.92
C LEU A 327 -19.85 13.75 3.04
N VAL A 328 -20.05 13.11 4.19
CA VAL A 328 -21.28 12.38 4.49
C VAL A 328 -21.91 12.96 5.75
N PHE A 329 -23.18 13.34 5.66
CA PHE A 329 -24.03 13.69 6.80
C PHE A 329 -25.14 12.64 6.92
N GLU A 330 -25.33 12.11 8.12
CA GLU A 330 -26.39 11.14 8.42
C GLU A 330 -27.07 11.50 9.73
N THR A 331 -28.39 11.37 9.74
CA THR A 331 -29.18 11.46 10.96
C THR A 331 -30.29 10.43 10.95
N TYR A 332 -30.55 9.80 12.07
CA TYR A 332 -31.63 8.86 12.22
C TYR A 332 -32.20 8.83 13.64
N ALA A 333 -33.50 8.63 13.73
CA ALA A 333 -34.22 8.44 14.97
C ALA A 333 -34.67 6.96 15.09
N THR A 334 -34.47 6.40 16.24
CA THR A 334 -34.94 5.04 16.56
C THR A 334 -35.92 5.11 17.70
N PHE A 335 -37.14 4.63 17.43
CA PHE A 335 -38.13 4.38 18.42
C PHE A 335 -38.15 2.88 18.75
N ASP A 336 -37.95 2.54 20.02
CA ASP A 336 -37.88 1.16 20.49
C ASP A 336 -38.64 1.03 21.80
N LYS A 337 -39.83 0.36 21.77
CA LYS A 337 -40.68 0.25 22.92
C LYS A 337 -41.39 -1.09 23.01
N ILE A 338 -41.44 -1.62 24.24
CA ILE A 338 -42.22 -2.78 24.57
C ILE A 338 -43.57 -2.32 25.17
N PHE A 339 -44.66 -2.75 24.52
CA PHE A 339 -46.03 -2.44 24.95
C PHE A 339 -46.63 -3.65 25.67
N LYS A 340 -47.16 -3.42 26.86
CA LYS A 340 -47.86 -4.44 27.69
C LYS A 340 -47.00 -5.71 27.89
N GLU A 341 -45.68 -5.59 27.92
CA GLU A 341 -44.72 -6.70 28.10
C GLU A 341 -44.83 -7.82 27.03
N LYS A 342 -45.60 -7.60 25.97
CA LYS A 342 -45.90 -8.62 24.95
C LYS A 342 -45.53 -8.20 23.51
N HIS A 343 -45.60 -6.91 23.22
CA HIS A 343 -45.39 -6.44 21.86
C HIS A 343 -44.15 -5.52 21.83
N HIS A 344 -43.13 -5.92 21.14
CA HIS A 344 -41.91 -5.13 20.90
C HIS A 344 -42.02 -4.46 19.53
N LEU A 345 -42.00 -3.13 19.50
CA LEU A 345 -41.99 -2.35 18.28
C LEU A 345 -40.73 -1.53 18.19
N THR A 346 -39.97 -1.77 17.12
CA THR A 346 -38.82 -0.98 16.75
C THR A 346 -39.08 -0.32 15.39
N VAL A 347 -38.99 1.01 15.34
CA VAL A 347 -39.14 1.80 14.11
C VAL A 347 -37.92 2.71 14.00
N MET A 348 -37.28 2.73 12.84
CA MET A 348 -36.18 3.60 12.53
C MET A 348 -36.50 4.41 11.27
N GLY A 349 -36.24 5.71 11.31
CA GLY A 349 -36.28 6.61 10.17
C GLY A 349 -35.08 7.53 10.16
N GLY A 350 -34.58 7.84 8.99
CA GLY A 350 -33.39 8.67 8.89
C GLY A 350 -33.24 9.37 7.55
N TYR A 351 -32.26 10.25 7.51
CA TYR A 351 -31.83 11.00 6.34
C TYR A 351 -30.30 10.90 6.16
N SER A 352 -29.88 10.79 4.92
CA SER A 352 -28.46 10.73 4.55
C SER A 352 -28.22 11.66 3.37
N TYR A 353 -27.12 12.42 3.44
CA TYR A 353 -26.60 13.27 2.38
C TYR A 353 -25.13 12.93 2.16
N GLU A 354 -24.75 12.74 0.92
CA GLU A 354 -23.38 12.47 0.53
C GLU A 354 -22.97 13.36 -0.63
N GLN A 355 -21.79 13.98 -0.50
CA GLN A 355 -21.16 14.76 -1.56
C GLN A 355 -19.77 14.19 -1.82
N TYR A 356 -19.51 13.87 -3.08
CA TYR A 356 -18.25 13.33 -3.57
C TYR A 356 -17.65 14.28 -4.62
N GLN A 357 -16.33 14.53 -4.51
CA GLN A 357 -15.57 15.33 -5.49
C GLN A 357 -14.31 14.58 -5.91
#